data_6cead362da2d9849fcf073b1d803bbcf
#
_entry.id   6cead362da2d9849fcf073b1d803bbcf
#
_cell.length_a   1.000
_cell.length_b   1.000
_cell.length_c   1.000
_cell.angle_alpha   90.00
_cell.angle_beta   90.00
_cell.angle_gamma   90.00
#
_symmetry.space_group_name_H-M   'P 1'
#
loop_
_entity.id
_entity.type
_entity.pdbx_description
1 polymer ?
#
loop_
_entity_poly.entity_id
_entity_poly.type
_entity_poly.pdbx_seq_one_letter_code
_entity_poly.pdbx_strand_id
1 'polypeptide(L)'
;MIDLIPEVVSALCGRAELIDLLGGDYIWRHDVPEDYAEQFPRITFFEMINNDNRYVEDVADASEIHFQVDVWHKAATAALGTEVDAAMKGAGFARYSGADLFEEDTKIYHKALRYRTVRRYEED
;
A
#
# COMPACT_ATOMS: atom_id res chain seq x y z
N MET A 1 -7.45 -18.68 -3.33
CA MET A 1 -6.84 -17.51 -2.62
C MET A 1 -7.06 -16.26 -3.43
N ILE A 2 -7.55 -15.21 -2.78
CA ILE A 2 -7.79 -13.92 -3.43
C ILE A 2 -6.47 -13.17 -3.55
N ASP A 3 -6.15 -12.66 -4.74
CA ASP A 3 -4.96 -11.86 -4.98
C ASP A 3 -5.38 -10.41 -5.28
N LEU A 4 -5.08 -9.50 -4.35
CA LEU A 4 -5.40 -8.08 -4.49
C LEU A 4 -4.20 -7.24 -4.90
N ILE A 5 -3.05 -7.83 -5.18
CA ILE A 5 -1.86 -7.08 -5.59
C ILE A 5 -2.11 -6.25 -6.85
N PRO A 6 -2.72 -6.79 -7.92
CA PRO A 6 -3.04 -5.97 -9.09
C PRO A 6 -3.95 -4.80 -8.78
N GLU A 7 -4.90 -4.99 -7.85
CA GLU A 7 -5.85 -3.95 -7.45
C GLU A 7 -5.14 -2.82 -6.70
N VAL A 8 -4.19 -3.16 -5.83
CA VAL A 8 -3.38 -2.16 -5.11
C VAL A 8 -2.52 -1.37 -6.09
N VAL A 9 -1.86 -2.05 -7.04
CA VAL A 9 -1.07 -1.38 -8.08
C VAL A 9 -1.94 -0.42 -8.88
N SER A 10 -3.12 -0.87 -9.33
CA SER A 10 -4.06 -0.02 -10.07
C SER A 10 -4.51 1.19 -9.26
N ALA A 11 -4.80 1.00 -7.97
CA ALA A 11 -5.25 2.08 -7.10
C ALA A 11 -4.17 3.16 -6.94
N LEU A 12 -2.94 2.75 -6.66
CA LEU A 12 -1.84 3.68 -6.45
C LEU A 12 -1.40 4.35 -7.76
N CYS A 13 -1.17 3.57 -8.81
CA CYS A 13 -0.73 4.10 -10.10
C CYS A 13 -1.83 4.89 -10.81
N GLY A 14 -3.08 4.62 -10.51
CA GLY A 14 -4.22 5.32 -11.10
C GLY A 14 -4.58 6.63 -10.41
N ARG A 15 -3.91 6.98 -9.31
CA ARG A 15 -4.17 8.23 -8.61
C ARG A 15 -3.27 9.33 -9.15
N ALA A 16 -3.82 10.17 -10.04
CA ALA A 16 -3.05 11.21 -10.73
C ALA A 16 -2.33 12.15 -9.76
N GLU A 17 -2.99 12.54 -8.66
CA GLU A 17 -2.40 13.44 -7.66
C GLU A 17 -1.18 12.80 -7.00
N LEU A 18 -1.20 11.49 -6.77
CA LEU A 18 -0.07 10.77 -6.20
C LEU A 18 1.09 10.70 -7.19
N ILE A 19 0.80 10.36 -8.44
CA ILE A 19 1.81 10.27 -9.49
C ILE A 19 2.48 11.63 -9.72
N ASP A 20 1.71 12.71 -9.67
CA ASP A 20 2.24 14.07 -9.80
C ASP A 20 3.23 14.40 -8.68
N LEU A 21 2.88 14.05 -7.44
CA LEU A 21 3.76 14.27 -6.28
C LEU A 21 5.02 13.41 -6.34
N LEU A 22 4.91 12.19 -6.86
CA LEU A 22 6.06 11.29 -7.02
C LEU A 22 6.97 11.71 -8.18
N GLY A 23 6.42 12.40 -9.17
CA GLY A 23 7.13 12.74 -10.40
C GLY A 23 7.18 11.60 -11.41
N GLY A 24 6.38 10.57 -11.22
CA GLY A 24 6.31 9.38 -12.06
C GLY A 24 5.70 8.21 -11.30
N ASP A 25 5.65 7.05 -11.91
CA ASP A 25 5.09 5.84 -11.29
C ASP A 25 6.12 5.09 -10.44
N TYR A 26 6.77 5.79 -9.53
CA TYR A 26 7.82 5.25 -8.65
C TYR A 26 7.19 4.46 -7.48
N ILE A 27 6.55 3.35 -7.83
CA ILE A 27 5.80 2.49 -6.93
C ILE A 27 6.23 1.04 -7.20
N TRP A 28 6.76 0.36 -6.17
CA TRP A 28 7.26 -1.00 -6.33
C TRP A 28 6.76 -1.92 -5.22
N ARG A 29 6.58 -3.17 -5.57
CA ARG A 29 6.28 -4.21 -4.60
C ARG A 29 7.59 -4.70 -3.99
N HIS A 30 7.69 -4.66 -2.65
CA HIS A 30 8.84 -5.06 -1.85
C HIS A 30 10.05 -4.14 -2.03
N ASP A 31 10.89 -4.43 -3.02
CA ASP A 31 12.20 -3.78 -3.17
C ASP A 31 12.21 -2.77 -4.31
N VAL A 32 13.00 -1.72 -4.12
CA VAL A 32 13.27 -0.73 -5.16
C VAL A 32 14.40 -1.27 -6.05
N PRO A 33 14.24 -1.25 -7.38
CA PRO A 33 15.32 -1.64 -8.27
C PRO A 33 16.57 -0.78 -8.06
N GLU A 34 17.74 -1.38 -8.24
CA GLU A 34 19.02 -0.72 -7.98
C GLU A 34 19.17 0.59 -8.77
N ASP A 35 18.70 0.63 -10.00
CA ASP A 35 18.74 1.84 -10.84
C ASP A 35 17.96 3.01 -10.25
N TYR A 36 17.05 2.75 -9.31
CA TYR A 36 16.21 3.75 -8.68
C TYR A 36 16.54 3.96 -7.21
N ALA A 37 17.70 3.48 -6.75
CA ALA A 37 18.10 3.55 -5.33
C ALA A 37 18.10 4.98 -4.78
N GLU A 38 18.35 5.98 -5.63
CA GLU A 38 18.35 7.40 -5.23
C GLU A 38 17.09 8.15 -5.66
N GLN A 39 16.08 7.44 -6.17
CA GLN A 39 14.81 8.06 -6.55
C GLN A 39 13.95 8.32 -5.31
N PHE A 40 13.69 9.59 -5.05
CA PHE A 40 12.77 10.04 -4.00
C PHE A 40 11.88 11.17 -4.54
N PRO A 41 10.63 11.29 -4.09
CA PRO A 41 9.92 10.32 -3.26
C PRO A 41 9.62 9.02 -4.00
N ARG A 42 9.31 7.97 -3.24
CA ARG A 42 8.93 6.67 -3.80
C ARG A 42 8.04 5.92 -2.84
N ILE A 43 7.35 4.91 -3.37
CA ILE A 43 6.45 4.07 -2.60
C ILE A 43 6.83 2.61 -2.79
N THR A 44 6.84 1.86 -1.70
CA THR A 44 6.90 0.40 -1.73
C THR A 44 5.69 -0.15 -0.98
N PHE A 45 5.27 -1.35 -1.33
CA PHE A 45 4.15 -1.99 -0.64
C PHE A 45 4.32 -3.49 -0.60
N PHE A 46 3.65 -4.14 0.34
CA PHE A 46 3.63 -5.60 0.41
C PHE A 46 2.37 -6.08 1.12
N GLU A 47 2.00 -7.32 0.81
CA GLU A 47 0.90 -8.00 1.48
C GLU A 47 1.41 -8.59 2.79
N MET A 48 0.77 -8.22 3.91
CA MET A 48 1.16 -8.67 5.24
C MET A 48 0.44 -9.95 5.64
N ILE A 49 -0.85 -9.99 5.36
CA ILE A 49 -1.75 -11.07 5.79
C ILE A 49 -2.74 -11.33 4.67
N ASN A 50 -3.02 -12.60 4.43
CA ASN A 50 -4.10 -13.04 3.56
C ASN A 50 -4.66 -14.32 4.15
N ASN A 51 -5.67 -14.16 5.01
CA ASN A 51 -6.23 -15.25 5.80
C ASN A 51 -7.68 -15.47 5.46
N ASP A 52 -8.05 -16.74 5.29
CA ASP A 52 -9.44 -17.13 5.19
C ASP A 52 -10.15 -16.84 6.51
N ASN A 53 -11.34 -16.29 6.43
CA ASN A 53 -12.19 -16.10 7.58
C ASN A 53 -13.66 -16.30 7.19
N ARG A 54 -14.56 -16.30 8.20
CA ARG A 54 -15.99 -16.49 8.01
C ARG A 54 -16.27 -17.82 7.32
N TYR A 55 -16.26 -18.89 8.11
CA TYR A 55 -16.50 -20.22 7.60
C TYR A 55 -17.99 -20.54 7.65
N VAL A 56 -18.49 -21.12 6.55
CA VAL A 56 -19.83 -21.68 6.43
C VAL A 56 -19.64 -23.16 6.09
N GLU A 57 -20.14 -24.04 6.96
CA GLU A 57 -19.97 -25.50 6.79
C GLU A 57 -18.52 -25.90 6.53
N ASP A 58 -17.58 -25.32 7.31
CA ASP A 58 -16.14 -25.57 7.22
C ASP A 58 -15.50 -25.10 5.90
N VAL A 59 -16.21 -24.29 5.11
CA VAL A 59 -15.67 -23.68 3.89
C VAL A 59 -15.49 -22.19 4.10
N ALA A 60 -14.34 -21.68 3.76
CA ALA A 60 -14.05 -20.25 3.87
C ALA A 60 -14.97 -19.44 2.95
N ASP A 61 -15.57 -18.39 3.49
CA ASP A 61 -16.53 -17.51 2.82
C ASP A 61 -15.88 -16.20 2.39
N ALA A 62 -14.82 -15.80 3.07
CA ALA A 62 -14.14 -14.52 2.82
C ALA A 62 -12.68 -14.62 3.21
N SER A 63 -11.88 -13.66 2.74
CA SER A 63 -10.51 -13.47 3.20
C SER A 63 -10.34 -12.10 3.82
N GLU A 64 -9.58 -12.04 4.89
CA GLU A 64 -9.09 -10.80 5.46
C GLU A 64 -7.67 -10.57 4.96
N ILE A 65 -7.44 -9.41 4.32
CA ILE A 65 -6.20 -9.13 3.62
C ILE A 65 -5.65 -7.79 4.10
N HIS A 66 -4.37 -7.78 4.49
CA HIS A 66 -3.70 -6.58 4.98
C HIS A 66 -2.51 -6.25 4.10
N PHE A 67 -2.37 -4.96 3.81
CA PHE A 67 -1.22 -4.41 3.08
C PHE A 67 -0.56 -3.33 3.90
N GLN A 68 0.76 -3.25 3.79
CA GLN A 68 1.51 -2.09 4.24
C GLN A 68 1.98 -1.32 3.01
N VAL A 69 1.74 -0.01 3.02
CA VAL A 69 2.21 0.91 2.00
C VAL A 69 3.18 1.88 2.66
N ASP A 70 4.40 1.92 2.14
CA ASP A 70 5.48 2.73 2.70
C ASP A 70 5.80 3.89 1.77
N VAL A 71 5.82 5.09 2.33
CA VAL A 71 6.24 6.31 1.61
C VAL A 71 7.62 6.68 2.10
N TRP A 72 8.56 6.86 1.16
CA TRP A 72 9.95 7.20 1.45
C TRP A 72 10.30 8.52 0.77
N HIS A 73 10.82 9.48 1.54
CA HIS A 73 11.22 10.77 0.98
C HIS A 73 12.32 11.42 1.82
N LYS A 74 13.10 12.28 1.19
CA LYS A 74 14.11 13.11 1.89
C LYS A 74 13.53 14.44 2.34
N ALA A 75 12.23 14.62 2.19
CA ALA A 75 11.46 15.79 2.60
C ALA A 75 10.13 15.34 3.20
N ALA A 76 9.21 16.27 3.44
CA ALA A 76 7.93 15.98 4.09
C ALA A 76 7.08 14.94 3.31
N THR A 77 6.47 14.02 4.05
CA THR A 77 5.69 12.91 3.48
C THR A 77 4.18 13.09 3.60
N ALA A 78 3.71 14.16 4.25
CA ALA A 78 2.29 14.33 4.58
C ALA A 78 1.38 14.32 3.36
N ALA A 79 1.72 15.09 2.32
CA ALA A 79 0.90 15.16 1.11
C ALA A 79 0.85 13.80 0.38
N LEU A 80 1.99 13.11 0.32
CA LEU A 80 2.06 11.76 -0.26
C LEU A 80 1.19 10.78 0.51
N GLY A 81 1.27 10.82 1.84
CA GLY A 81 0.44 9.96 2.69
C GLY A 81 -1.04 10.20 2.48
N THR A 82 -1.45 11.45 2.33
CA THR A 82 -2.85 11.79 2.05
C THR A 82 -3.32 11.18 0.74
N GLU A 83 -2.51 11.24 -0.31
CA GLU A 83 -2.89 10.69 -1.61
C GLU A 83 -2.88 9.17 -1.63
N VAL A 84 -1.93 8.53 -0.92
CA VAL A 84 -1.95 7.07 -0.72
C VAL A 84 -3.23 6.66 -0.01
N ASP A 85 -3.58 7.38 1.05
CA ASP A 85 -4.78 7.09 1.83
C ASP A 85 -6.04 7.17 0.97
N ALA A 86 -6.16 8.22 0.15
CA ALA A 86 -7.29 8.38 -0.77
C ALA A 86 -7.35 7.23 -1.78
N ALA A 87 -6.22 6.84 -2.36
CA ALA A 87 -6.14 5.74 -3.32
C ALA A 87 -6.59 4.42 -2.69
N MET A 88 -6.07 4.10 -1.52
CA MET A 88 -6.38 2.82 -0.84
C MET A 88 -7.83 2.78 -0.38
N LYS A 89 -8.34 3.87 0.17
CA LYS A 89 -9.76 3.95 0.56
C LYS A 89 -10.69 3.83 -0.65
N GLY A 90 -10.32 4.45 -1.76
CA GLY A 90 -11.06 4.32 -3.01
C GLY A 90 -11.12 2.88 -3.53
N ALA A 91 -10.14 2.07 -3.19
CA ALA A 91 -10.10 0.65 -3.57
C ALA A 91 -10.77 -0.26 -2.53
N GLY A 92 -11.36 0.30 -1.48
CA GLY A 92 -12.11 -0.47 -0.49
C GLY A 92 -11.29 -0.94 0.69
N PHE A 93 -10.13 -0.33 0.93
CA PHE A 93 -9.30 -0.62 2.10
C PHE A 93 -9.56 0.38 3.22
N ALA A 94 -9.48 -0.07 4.46
CA ALA A 94 -9.54 0.79 5.64
C ALA A 94 -8.16 0.86 6.29
N ARG A 95 -7.68 2.07 6.55
CA ARG A 95 -6.42 2.23 7.27
C ARG A 95 -6.65 2.01 8.76
N TYR A 96 -5.81 1.19 9.38
CA TYR A 96 -5.88 0.95 10.82
C TYR A 96 -4.60 1.35 11.56
N SER A 97 -3.55 1.73 10.87
CA SER A 97 -2.30 2.13 11.49
C SER A 97 -1.54 3.09 10.57
N GLY A 98 -0.82 4.02 11.18
CA GLY A 98 0.09 4.91 10.50
C GLY A 98 1.24 5.24 11.43
N ALA A 99 2.47 5.10 10.95
CA ALA A 99 3.67 5.45 11.69
C ALA A 99 4.50 6.44 10.89
N ASP A 100 5.06 7.41 11.58
CA ASP A 100 5.92 8.42 10.98
C ASP A 100 7.33 8.22 11.55
N LEU A 101 8.25 7.80 10.70
CA LEU A 101 9.58 7.37 11.09
C LEU A 101 10.63 8.24 10.39
N PHE A 102 11.81 8.33 10.99
CA PHE A 102 12.92 9.09 10.41
C PHE A 102 14.22 8.31 10.61
N GLU A 103 14.93 8.08 9.51
CA GLU A 103 16.23 7.42 9.56
C GLU A 103 17.34 8.48 9.66
N GLU A 104 18.00 8.54 10.81
CA GLU A 104 19.05 9.54 11.08
C GLU A 104 20.22 9.45 10.10
N ASP A 105 20.64 8.23 9.78
CA ASP A 105 21.83 7.99 8.95
C ASP A 105 21.66 8.51 7.53
N THR A 106 20.50 8.25 6.94
CA THR A 106 20.21 8.57 5.54
C THR A 106 19.42 9.87 5.39
N LYS A 107 18.85 10.39 6.49
CA LYS A 107 17.95 11.54 6.50
C LYS A 107 16.69 11.27 5.67
N ILE A 108 16.22 10.03 5.66
CA ILE A 108 15.02 9.64 4.94
C ILE A 108 13.83 9.60 5.92
N TYR A 109 12.75 10.27 5.54
CA TYR A 109 11.46 10.17 6.21
C TYR A 109 10.71 8.98 5.65
N HIS A 110 10.13 8.19 6.53
CA HIS A 110 9.42 6.97 6.18
C HIS A 110 8.05 6.97 6.86
N LYS A 111 7.00 6.97 6.05
CA LYS A 111 5.65 6.85 6.57
C LYS A 111 5.13 5.45 6.24
N ALA A 112 4.82 4.67 7.28
CA ALA A 112 4.32 3.30 7.13
C ALA A 112 2.82 3.30 7.39
N LEU A 113 2.02 2.97 6.37
CA LEU A 113 0.57 2.97 6.44
C LEU A 113 0.05 1.55 6.27
N ARG A 114 -0.79 1.10 7.19
CA ARG A 114 -1.35 -0.26 7.17
C ARG A 114 -2.84 -0.21 6.91
N TYR A 115 -3.24 -1.05 5.95
CA TYR A 115 -4.61 -1.12 5.44
C TYR A 115 -5.14 -2.53 5.52
N ARG A 116 -6.44 -2.67 5.73
CA ARG A 116 -7.10 -3.97 5.70
C ARG A 116 -8.36 -3.91 4.87
N THR A 117 -8.73 -5.05 4.33
CA THR A 117 -10.02 -5.26 3.68
C THR A 117 -10.47 -6.69 3.94
N VAL A 118 -11.79 -6.90 3.84
CA VAL A 118 -12.38 -8.24 3.84
C VAL A 118 -13.04 -8.41 2.49
N ARG A 119 -12.68 -9.46 1.77
CA ARG A 119 -13.24 -9.76 0.45
C ARG A 119 -13.90 -11.12 0.48
N ARG A 120 -15.10 -11.17 -0.02
CA ARG A 120 -15.85 -12.42 -0.11
C ARG A 120 -15.39 -13.19 -1.35
N TYR A 121 -15.37 -14.50 -1.24
CA TYR A 121 -15.16 -15.34 -2.42
C TYR A 121 -16.37 -15.20 -3.33
N GLU A 122 -16.09 -15.05 -4.63
CA GLU A 122 -17.16 -14.95 -5.60
C GLU A 122 -17.81 -16.30 -5.83
N GLU A 123 -19.13 -16.27 -6.03
CA GLU A 123 -19.87 -17.43 -6.45
C GLU A 123 -20.04 -17.37 -7.96
N ASP A 124 -19.68 -18.43 -8.62
CA ASP A 124 -19.88 -18.56 -10.07
C ASP A 124 -21.17 -19.32 -10.39
#